data_3d183dde760253671a12766d617ea53c
#
_entry.id   3d183dde760253671a12766d617ea53c
#
_cell.length_a   1.000
_cell.length_b   1.000
_cell.length_c   1.000
_cell.angle_alpha   90.00
_cell.angle_beta   90.00
_cell.angle_gamma   90.00
#
_symmetry.space_group_name_H-M   'P 1'
#
loop_
_entity.id
_entity.type
_entity.pdbx_description
1 polymer ?
#
loop_
_entity_poly.entity_id
_entity_poly.type
_entity_poly.pdbx_seq_one_letter_code
_entity_poly.pdbx_strand_id
1 'polypeptide(L)'
;DQRMIHARRNLEVKLIMENWNRFINEELDLSKAQELIDANPYLKGKLQASAENMIESDKYVLIVSDDSLGHVKDRHTDANAPGSLFMSDANLRDVMTKVLSMPASEESGGRVKWLGVDYGSPIGAMGVKVGDPEEVAKMKDYTMPGGRNETVKVAPGEREPTGEISLITAELGEMDGKKVLSLITAFPGGVSVGGKEMPMDRNDFAKEGFYFVLPDDSPLLSNQ
;
A
#
# COMPACT_ATOMS: atom_id res chain seq x y z
N ASP A 1 32.93 19.74 40.78
CA ASP A 1 32.39 19.81 39.39
C ASP A 1 32.49 18.51 38.61
N GLN A 2 33.57 17.76 38.72
CA GLN A 2 33.71 16.45 38.05
C GLN A 2 32.67 15.42 38.50
N ARG A 3 32.22 15.46 39.76
CA ARG A 3 31.19 14.53 40.27
C ARG A 3 29.81 14.76 39.63
N MET A 4 29.46 16.00 39.32
CA MET A 4 28.19 16.33 38.66
C MET A 4 28.20 15.90 37.18
N ILE A 5 29.32 16.01 36.50
CA ILE A 5 29.49 15.56 35.10
C ILE A 5 29.35 14.04 35.00
N HIS A 6 29.94 13.30 35.97
CA HIS A 6 29.82 11.83 36.01
C HIS A 6 28.38 11.37 36.30
N ALA A 7 27.70 12.06 37.24
CA ALA A 7 26.30 11.74 37.57
C ALA A 7 25.35 11.97 36.37
N ARG A 8 25.57 13.06 35.63
CA ARG A 8 24.77 13.40 34.45
C ARG A 8 25.00 12.40 33.32
N ARG A 9 26.25 11.99 33.06
CA ARG A 9 26.61 11.00 32.07
C ARG A 9 26.02 9.60 32.37
N ASN A 10 26.03 9.21 33.67
CA ASN A 10 25.42 7.95 34.09
C ASN A 10 23.90 7.95 33.97
N LEU A 11 23.26 9.12 34.20
CA LEU A 11 21.81 9.27 33.98
C LEU A 11 21.42 9.17 32.51
N GLU A 12 22.19 9.81 31.62
CA GLU A 12 21.97 9.75 30.16
C GLU A 12 22.19 8.33 29.63
N VAL A 13 23.23 7.64 30.07
CA VAL A 13 23.47 6.23 29.68
C VAL A 13 22.35 5.31 30.19
N LYS A 14 21.88 5.55 31.44
CA LYS A 14 20.76 4.77 32.00
C LYS A 14 19.47 5.02 31.24
N LEU A 15 19.17 6.26 30.84
CA LEU A 15 17.98 6.60 30.03
C LEU A 15 18.05 6.00 28.63
N ILE A 16 19.25 6.01 28.03
CA ILE A 16 19.49 5.37 26.72
C ILE A 16 19.31 3.84 26.84
N MET A 17 19.83 3.22 27.89
CA MET A 17 19.66 1.78 28.11
C MET A 17 18.23 1.39 28.49
N GLU A 18 17.51 2.23 29.26
CA GLU A 18 16.09 2.01 29.56
C GLU A 18 15.23 2.16 28.31
N ASN A 19 15.48 3.16 27.46
CA ASN A 19 14.82 3.32 26.18
C ASN A 19 15.22 2.20 25.20
N TRP A 20 16.47 1.75 25.20
CA TRP A 20 16.95 0.62 24.41
C TRP A 20 16.33 -0.71 24.88
N ASN A 21 16.25 -0.96 26.20
CA ASN A 21 15.56 -2.12 26.75
C ASN A 21 14.03 -2.07 26.51
N ARG A 22 13.44 -0.88 26.49
CA ARG A 22 12.03 -0.70 26.10
C ARG A 22 11.83 -0.98 24.61
N PHE A 23 12.76 -0.55 23.78
CA PHE A 23 12.78 -0.82 22.36
C PHE A 23 13.03 -2.30 22.02
N ILE A 24 13.85 -3.01 22.83
CA ILE A 24 14.10 -4.46 22.69
C ILE A 24 12.97 -5.30 23.31
N ASN A 25 12.27 -4.79 24.33
CA ASN A 25 11.20 -5.50 25.03
C ASN A 25 9.78 -5.18 24.53
N GLU A 26 9.62 -4.24 23.62
CA GLU A 26 8.44 -4.16 22.74
C GLU A 26 8.62 -5.18 21.58
N GLU A 27 8.95 -6.42 21.92
CA GLU A 27 8.79 -7.54 20.99
C GLU A 27 7.31 -7.60 20.63
N LEU A 28 7.00 -7.34 19.37
CA LEU A 28 5.67 -7.59 18.81
C LEU A 28 5.16 -8.94 19.31
N ASP A 29 4.00 -8.97 19.96
CA ASP A 29 3.42 -10.22 20.43
C ASP A 29 3.02 -11.10 19.23
N LEU A 30 4.00 -11.83 18.72
CA LEU A 30 3.84 -12.71 17.56
C LEU A 30 2.79 -13.79 17.82
N SER A 31 2.62 -14.21 19.10
CA SER A 31 1.61 -15.20 19.47
C SER A 31 0.21 -14.62 19.29
N LYS A 32 0.00 -13.40 19.76
CA LYS A 32 -1.28 -12.69 19.60
C LYS A 32 -1.57 -12.35 18.15
N ALA A 33 -0.55 -11.92 17.41
CA ALA A 33 -0.68 -11.69 15.96
C ALA A 33 -1.09 -13.00 15.24
N GLN A 34 -0.49 -14.14 15.60
CA GLN A 34 -0.83 -15.43 15.03
C GLN A 34 -2.28 -15.85 15.36
N GLU A 35 -2.76 -15.62 16.58
CA GLU A 35 -4.16 -15.87 16.93
C GLU A 35 -5.12 -15.08 16.03
N LEU A 36 -4.84 -13.81 15.74
CA LEU A 36 -5.66 -12.98 14.85
C LEU A 36 -5.61 -13.45 13.40
N ILE A 37 -4.43 -13.89 12.92
CA ILE A 37 -4.29 -14.51 11.60
C ILE A 37 -5.13 -15.78 11.51
N ASP A 38 -5.05 -16.66 12.51
CA ASP A 38 -5.74 -17.95 12.52
C ASP A 38 -7.26 -17.81 12.70
N ALA A 39 -7.71 -16.71 13.29
CA ALA A 39 -9.13 -16.35 13.35
C ALA A 39 -9.68 -15.88 11.99
N ASN A 40 -8.81 -15.43 11.07
CA ASN A 40 -9.22 -14.98 9.75
C ASN A 40 -9.24 -16.14 8.74
N PRO A 41 -10.43 -16.53 8.18
CA PRO A 41 -10.55 -17.68 7.30
C PRO A 41 -9.74 -17.61 6.01
N TYR A 42 -9.39 -16.40 5.55
CA TYR A 42 -8.60 -16.20 4.34
C TYR A 42 -7.09 -16.30 4.58
N LEU A 43 -6.63 -16.03 5.80
CA LEU A 43 -5.21 -16.02 6.18
C LEU A 43 -4.79 -17.29 6.92
N LYS A 44 -5.74 -17.99 7.56
CA LYS A 44 -5.49 -19.18 8.34
C LYS A 44 -4.72 -20.24 7.54
N GLY A 45 -3.58 -20.66 8.08
CA GLY A 45 -2.72 -21.67 7.46
C GLY A 45 -1.94 -21.19 6.23
N LYS A 46 -2.09 -19.92 5.83
CA LYS A 46 -1.36 -19.31 4.69
C LYS A 46 -0.30 -18.33 5.14
N LEU A 47 -0.45 -17.79 6.35
CA LEU A 47 0.41 -16.74 6.86
C LEU A 47 0.84 -17.09 8.28
N GLN A 48 2.13 -16.94 8.56
CA GLN A 48 2.72 -17.06 9.89
C GLN A 48 3.23 -15.68 10.33
N ALA A 49 2.87 -15.26 11.55
CA ALA A 49 3.37 -14.01 12.09
C ALA A 49 4.88 -14.08 12.31
N SER A 50 5.58 -13.06 11.83
CA SER A 50 7.03 -12.88 12.02
C SER A 50 7.35 -11.39 12.04
N ALA A 51 8.46 -11.01 12.67
CA ALA A 51 8.93 -9.63 12.66
C ALA A 51 9.20 -9.11 11.24
N GLU A 52 9.49 -10.00 10.29
CA GLU A 52 9.79 -9.65 8.90
C GLU A 52 8.54 -9.24 8.12
N ASN A 53 7.38 -9.82 8.44
CA ASN A 53 6.13 -9.53 7.74
C ASN A 53 5.19 -8.59 8.50
N MET A 54 5.64 -8.02 9.62
CA MET A 54 4.90 -7.04 10.40
C MET A 54 5.56 -5.66 10.30
N ILE A 55 4.72 -4.64 10.14
CA ILE A 55 5.11 -3.22 10.12
C ILE A 55 4.32 -2.52 11.20
N GLU A 56 5.00 -1.91 12.15
CA GLU A 56 4.40 -1.27 13.31
C GLU A 56 4.45 0.25 13.23
N SER A 57 3.39 0.88 13.71
CA SER A 57 3.28 2.30 13.99
C SER A 57 2.66 2.53 15.38
N ASP A 58 2.44 3.77 15.76
CA ASP A 58 1.83 4.10 17.06
C ASP A 58 0.41 3.53 17.23
N LYS A 59 -0.34 3.42 16.14
CA LYS A 59 -1.76 3.03 16.15
C LYS A 59 -2.05 1.69 15.49
N TYR A 60 -1.15 1.23 14.64
CA TYR A 60 -1.41 0.10 13.75
C TYR A 60 -0.26 -0.89 13.74
N VAL A 61 -0.59 -2.14 13.57
CA VAL A 61 0.33 -3.21 13.18
C VAL A 61 -0.17 -3.76 11.85
N LEU A 62 0.58 -3.58 10.77
CA LEU A 62 0.25 -4.10 9.44
C LEU A 62 0.97 -5.43 9.21
N ILE A 63 0.21 -6.46 8.90
CA ILE A 63 0.71 -7.76 8.48
C ILE A 63 0.69 -7.83 6.96
N VAL A 64 1.84 -8.15 6.36
CA VAL A 64 2.04 -8.22 4.92
C VAL A 64 2.29 -9.67 4.53
N SER A 65 1.31 -10.31 3.90
CA SER A 65 1.49 -11.66 3.35
C SER A 65 2.29 -11.63 2.04
N ASP A 66 2.96 -12.75 1.72
CA ASP A 66 3.63 -12.90 0.44
C ASP A 66 2.67 -12.75 -0.75
N ASP A 67 1.45 -13.25 -0.61
CA ASP A 67 0.39 -13.11 -1.62
C ASP A 67 0.02 -11.65 -1.86
N SER A 68 -0.18 -10.84 -0.79
CA SER A 68 -0.51 -9.43 -0.93
C SER A 68 0.68 -8.61 -1.42
N LEU A 69 1.89 -8.92 -0.98
CA LEU A 69 3.11 -8.29 -1.49
C LEU A 69 3.37 -8.66 -2.95
N GLY A 70 3.15 -9.92 -3.32
CA GLY A 70 3.20 -10.40 -4.70
C GLY A 70 2.22 -9.62 -5.58
N HIS A 71 0.96 -9.49 -5.13
CA HIS A 71 -0.05 -8.68 -5.83
C HIS A 71 0.40 -7.23 -6.04
N VAL A 72 0.96 -6.57 -5.02
CA VAL A 72 1.48 -5.20 -5.15
C VAL A 72 2.63 -5.16 -6.16
N LYS A 73 3.56 -6.10 -6.10
CA LYS A 73 4.70 -6.17 -7.03
C LYS A 73 4.22 -6.41 -8.46
N ASP A 74 3.40 -7.42 -8.69
CA ASP A 74 2.93 -7.80 -10.04
C ASP A 74 2.12 -6.69 -10.71
N ARG A 75 1.35 -5.94 -9.92
CA ARG A 75 0.46 -4.89 -10.43
C ARG A 75 1.08 -3.51 -10.49
N HIS A 76 2.05 -3.24 -9.62
CA HIS A 76 2.51 -1.86 -9.37
C HIS A 76 4.03 -1.70 -9.44
N THR A 77 4.77 -2.69 -9.96
CA THR A 77 6.20 -2.56 -10.25
C THR A 77 6.58 -3.03 -11.67
N ASP A 78 5.71 -3.77 -12.37
CA ASP A 78 5.94 -4.13 -13.76
C ASP A 78 5.57 -2.96 -14.70
N ALA A 79 6.56 -2.44 -15.42
CA ALA A 79 6.38 -1.34 -16.37
C ALA A 79 5.37 -1.63 -17.49
N ASN A 80 5.14 -2.91 -17.82
CA ASN A 80 4.18 -3.33 -18.81
C ASN A 80 2.76 -3.53 -18.26
N ALA A 81 2.59 -3.57 -16.93
CA ALA A 81 1.26 -3.68 -16.35
C ALA A 81 0.49 -2.37 -16.49
N PRO A 82 -0.81 -2.40 -16.83
CA PRO A 82 -1.63 -1.20 -16.80
C PRO A 82 -1.85 -0.74 -15.36
N GLY A 83 -1.87 0.57 -15.17
CA GLY A 83 -2.10 1.19 -13.87
C GLY A 83 -0.93 2.01 -13.35
N SER A 84 -0.99 2.32 -12.06
CA SER A 84 0.04 3.10 -11.39
C SER A 84 1.21 2.22 -11.00
N LEU A 85 2.43 2.76 -11.11
CA LEU A 85 3.67 2.05 -10.80
C LEU A 85 4.45 2.76 -9.71
N PHE A 86 4.99 2.01 -8.76
CA PHE A 86 6.05 2.49 -7.88
C PHE A 86 7.34 2.77 -8.68
N MET A 87 8.15 3.70 -8.20
CA MET A 87 9.51 3.88 -8.70
C MET A 87 10.31 2.58 -8.45
N SER A 88 11.25 2.27 -9.33
CA SER A 88 12.04 1.03 -9.27
C SER A 88 12.90 0.90 -8.01
N ASP A 89 13.24 2.02 -7.39
CA ASP A 89 14.02 2.11 -6.15
C ASP A 89 13.15 2.29 -4.89
N ALA A 90 11.81 2.31 -5.04
CA ALA A 90 10.93 2.45 -3.89
C ALA A 90 10.99 1.22 -2.98
N ASN A 91 11.41 1.44 -1.73
CA ASN A 91 11.31 0.44 -0.68
C ASN A 91 9.87 0.41 -0.16
N LEU A 92 9.10 -0.60 -0.59
CA LEU A 92 7.68 -0.72 -0.24
C LEU A 92 7.45 -0.81 1.29
N ARG A 93 8.39 -1.40 2.05
CA ARG A 93 8.28 -1.46 3.50
C ARG A 93 8.38 -0.06 4.12
N ASP A 94 9.36 0.74 3.70
CA ASP A 94 9.55 2.10 4.20
C ASP A 94 8.37 2.99 3.80
N VAL A 95 7.86 2.81 2.59
CA VAL A 95 6.65 3.50 2.11
C VAL A 95 5.46 3.18 3.00
N MET A 96 5.16 1.91 3.25
CA MET A 96 4.06 1.49 4.12
C MET A 96 4.25 1.97 5.57
N THR A 97 5.46 1.89 6.11
CA THR A 97 5.78 2.38 7.45
C THR A 97 5.44 3.87 7.60
N LYS A 98 5.84 4.68 6.62
CA LYS A 98 5.53 6.12 6.63
C LYS A 98 4.02 6.37 6.51
N VAL A 99 3.32 5.66 5.62
CA VAL A 99 1.88 5.82 5.43
C VAL A 99 1.11 5.46 6.70
N LEU A 100 1.48 4.38 7.40
CA LEU A 100 0.85 3.96 8.66
C LEU A 100 0.99 4.99 9.80
N SER A 101 1.99 5.88 9.73
CA SER A 101 2.15 6.97 10.69
C SER A 101 1.27 8.19 10.37
N MET A 102 0.65 8.24 9.19
CA MET A 102 -0.25 9.31 8.77
C MET A 102 -1.68 9.03 9.24
N PRO A 103 -2.54 10.06 9.34
CA PRO A 103 -3.97 9.85 9.58
C PRO A 103 -4.60 9.00 8.48
N ALA A 104 -5.38 7.99 8.85
CA ALA A 104 -6.16 7.22 7.91
C ALA A 104 -7.26 8.11 7.29
N SER A 105 -7.54 7.91 6.01
CA SER A 105 -8.60 8.62 5.29
C SER A 105 -9.99 8.08 5.65
N GLU A 106 -10.07 6.78 5.93
CA GLU A 106 -11.31 6.09 6.25
C GLU A 106 -11.05 4.90 7.17
N GLU A 107 -11.87 4.77 8.22
CA GLU A 107 -11.91 3.62 9.11
C GLU A 107 -13.37 3.14 9.24
N SER A 108 -13.78 2.19 8.41
CA SER A 108 -15.14 1.69 8.38
C SER A 108 -15.25 0.29 7.79
N GLY A 109 -16.28 -0.44 8.16
CA GLY A 109 -16.61 -1.73 7.54
C GLY A 109 -15.50 -2.79 7.66
N GLY A 110 -14.71 -2.79 8.75
CA GLY A 110 -13.58 -3.70 8.95
C GLY A 110 -12.40 -3.42 8.01
N ARG A 111 -12.28 -2.18 7.55
CA ARG A 111 -11.18 -1.70 6.72
C ARG A 111 -10.62 -0.40 7.25
N VAL A 112 -9.31 -0.24 7.10
CA VAL A 112 -8.61 1.02 7.30
C VAL A 112 -7.94 1.38 5.97
N LYS A 113 -8.15 2.60 5.52
CA LYS A 113 -7.68 3.06 4.21
C LYS A 113 -6.97 4.40 4.32
N TRP A 114 -5.89 4.51 3.60
CA TRP A 114 -5.20 5.75 3.27
C TRP A 114 -5.38 5.97 1.78
N LEU A 115 -6.09 7.00 1.37
CA LEU A 115 -6.50 7.23 -0.01
C LEU A 115 -5.90 8.54 -0.51
N GLY A 116 -4.93 8.46 -1.45
CA GLY A 116 -4.29 9.64 -2.03
C GLY A 116 -3.56 10.49 -1.00
N VAL A 117 -2.96 9.87 0.03
CA VAL A 117 -2.19 10.63 1.02
C VAL A 117 -0.87 11.11 0.43
N ASP A 118 -0.50 12.37 0.73
CA ASP A 118 0.74 12.98 0.25
C ASP A 118 1.95 12.38 0.97
N TYR A 119 2.77 11.67 0.22
CA TYR A 119 4.03 11.10 0.72
C TYR A 119 5.13 12.16 0.89
N GLY A 120 4.98 13.34 0.29
CA GLY A 120 5.92 14.45 0.36
C GLY A 120 7.06 14.39 -0.66
N SER A 121 7.12 13.37 -1.50
CA SER A 121 8.07 13.24 -2.61
C SER A 121 7.51 12.25 -3.64
N PRO A 122 7.89 12.34 -4.93
CA PRO A 122 7.49 11.35 -5.91
C PRO A 122 7.91 9.94 -5.49
N ILE A 123 6.95 9.00 -5.50
CA ILE A 123 7.17 7.59 -5.16
C ILE A 123 6.77 6.66 -6.29
N GLY A 124 6.16 7.20 -7.32
CA GLY A 124 5.66 6.43 -8.44
C GLY A 124 5.09 7.31 -9.54
N ALA A 125 4.35 6.67 -10.42
CA ALA A 125 3.64 7.35 -11.49
C ALA A 125 2.24 6.77 -11.67
N MET A 126 1.26 7.64 -11.86
CA MET A 126 -0.14 7.28 -12.08
C MET A 126 -0.40 6.99 -13.55
N GLY A 127 -0.93 5.82 -13.82
CA GLY A 127 -1.24 5.37 -15.18
C GLY A 127 -2.72 5.38 -15.53
N VAL A 128 -3.57 6.02 -14.70
CA VAL A 128 -5.00 6.18 -14.99
C VAL A 128 -5.23 7.58 -15.53
N LYS A 129 -6.01 7.69 -16.58
CA LYS A 129 -6.44 8.94 -17.21
C LYS A 129 -7.96 8.99 -17.33
N VAL A 130 -8.51 10.18 -17.50
CA VAL A 130 -9.93 10.40 -17.78
C VAL A 130 -10.08 11.10 -19.13
N GLY A 131 -11.03 10.66 -19.93
CA GLY A 131 -11.36 11.23 -21.24
C GLY A 131 -12.86 11.19 -21.51
N ASP A 132 -13.23 11.51 -22.73
CA ASP A 132 -14.62 11.36 -23.17
C ASP A 132 -15.01 9.89 -23.22
N PRO A 133 -16.12 9.47 -22.58
CA PRO A 133 -16.53 8.05 -22.52
C PRO A 133 -16.73 7.40 -23.91
N GLU A 134 -17.19 8.16 -24.91
CA GLU A 134 -17.38 7.64 -26.26
C GLU A 134 -16.05 7.36 -26.96
N GLU A 135 -15.03 8.17 -26.72
CA GLU A 135 -13.68 7.94 -27.22
C GLU A 135 -12.98 6.83 -26.46
N VAL A 136 -13.14 6.77 -25.14
CA VAL A 136 -12.60 5.70 -24.32
C VAL A 136 -13.19 4.35 -24.71
N ALA A 137 -14.48 4.28 -25.03
CA ALA A 137 -15.12 3.04 -25.48
C ALA A 137 -14.48 2.43 -26.74
N LYS A 138 -13.87 3.26 -27.59
CA LYS A 138 -13.18 2.83 -28.84
C LYS A 138 -11.75 2.34 -28.62
N MET A 139 -11.17 2.59 -27.42
CA MET A 139 -9.82 2.14 -27.09
C MET A 139 -9.73 0.62 -26.97
N LYS A 140 -8.50 0.10 -26.98
CA LYS A 140 -8.22 -1.33 -26.89
C LYS A 140 -8.65 -1.90 -25.54
N ASP A 141 -9.29 -3.06 -25.57
CA ASP A 141 -9.60 -3.85 -24.37
C ASP A 141 -8.36 -4.57 -23.84
N TYR A 142 -8.24 -4.60 -22.52
CA TYR A 142 -7.25 -5.37 -21.81
C TYR A 142 -7.89 -6.08 -20.62
N THR A 143 -7.77 -7.41 -20.58
CA THR A 143 -8.24 -8.22 -19.46
C THR A 143 -7.15 -8.26 -18.38
N MET A 144 -7.47 -7.76 -17.19
CA MET A 144 -6.55 -7.71 -16.07
C MET A 144 -6.23 -9.13 -15.59
N PRO A 145 -4.96 -9.49 -15.36
CA PRO A 145 -4.61 -10.76 -14.73
C PRO A 145 -5.12 -10.79 -13.28
N GLY A 146 -5.49 -11.98 -12.77
CA GLY A 146 -5.83 -12.16 -11.35
C GLY A 146 -7.26 -12.55 -11.03
N GLY A 147 -7.97 -13.21 -11.95
CA GLY A 147 -9.15 -14.04 -11.60
C GLY A 147 -10.49 -13.34 -11.46
N ARG A 148 -10.58 -12.01 -11.65
CA ARG A 148 -11.87 -11.28 -11.62
C ARG A 148 -12.46 -11.00 -13.00
N ASN A 149 -11.80 -11.38 -14.10
CA ASN A 149 -12.20 -11.06 -15.48
C ASN A 149 -12.54 -9.56 -15.68
N GLU A 150 -11.81 -8.69 -15.01
CA GLU A 150 -11.97 -7.25 -15.17
C GLU A 150 -11.37 -6.85 -16.52
N THR A 151 -12.17 -6.20 -17.36
CA THR A 151 -11.72 -5.64 -18.64
C THR A 151 -11.65 -4.13 -18.52
N VAL A 152 -10.50 -3.58 -18.85
CA VAL A 152 -10.24 -2.13 -18.84
C VAL A 152 -9.81 -1.66 -20.22
N LYS A 153 -9.95 -0.38 -20.48
CA LYS A 153 -9.45 0.26 -21.71
C LYS A 153 -8.01 0.69 -21.53
N VAL A 154 -7.20 0.49 -22.55
CA VAL A 154 -5.79 0.89 -22.59
C VAL A 154 -5.50 1.71 -23.83
N ALA A 155 -4.59 2.70 -23.69
CA ALA A 155 -4.09 3.51 -24.79
C ALA A 155 -2.58 3.77 -24.59
N PRO A 156 -1.84 4.06 -25.67
CA PRO A 156 -0.48 4.54 -25.54
C PRO A 156 -0.44 5.89 -24.82
N GLY A 157 0.61 6.12 -24.03
CA GLY A 157 0.80 7.39 -23.35
C GLY A 157 1.74 7.31 -22.16
N GLU A 158 2.05 8.48 -21.60
CA GLU A 158 2.93 8.60 -20.45
C GLU A 158 2.15 8.60 -19.15
N ARG A 159 2.74 7.93 -18.14
CA ARG A 159 2.29 8.01 -16.75
C ARG A 159 2.73 9.31 -16.11
N GLU A 160 1.92 9.87 -15.24
CA GLU A 160 2.23 11.12 -14.54
C GLU A 160 2.90 10.81 -13.19
N PRO A 161 4.09 11.40 -12.90
CA PRO A 161 4.72 11.27 -11.60
C PRO A 161 3.76 11.68 -10.49
N THR A 162 3.74 10.92 -9.39
CA THR A 162 2.89 11.22 -8.24
C THR A 162 3.65 11.01 -6.93
N GLY A 163 3.41 11.92 -5.97
CA GLY A 163 3.79 11.78 -4.57
C GLY A 163 2.63 11.29 -3.69
N GLU A 164 1.47 11.01 -4.28
CA GLU A 164 0.35 10.43 -3.56
C GLU A 164 0.47 8.90 -3.50
N ILE A 165 -0.09 8.33 -2.43
CA ILE A 165 -0.19 6.89 -2.24
C ILE A 165 -1.56 6.51 -1.69
N SER A 166 -2.04 5.37 -2.12
CA SER A 166 -3.18 4.69 -1.50
C SER A 166 -2.73 3.35 -0.91
N LEU A 167 -3.17 3.11 0.33
CA LEU A 167 -2.97 1.86 1.07
C LEU A 167 -4.33 1.39 1.56
N ILE A 168 -4.70 0.17 1.26
CA ILE A 168 -5.98 -0.44 1.65
C ILE A 168 -5.70 -1.70 2.45
N THR A 169 -6.33 -1.80 3.62
CA THR A 169 -6.12 -2.90 4.56
C THR A 169 -7.45 -3.47 5.05
N ALA A 170 -7.41 -4.69 5.56
CA ALA A 170 -8.50 -5.30 6.34
C ALA A 170 -8.11 -5.34 7.82
N GLU A 171 -9.04 -5.00 8.71
CA GLU A 171 -8.87 -5.10 10.15
C GLU A 171 -9.02 -6.55 10.59
N LEU A 172 -8.06 -7.05 11.37
CA LEU A 172 -8.05 -8.41 11.93
C LEU A 172 -8.45 -8.42 13.41
N GLY A 173 -8.27 -7.30 14.11
CA GLY A 173 -8.53 -7.15 15.54
C GLY A 173 -7.60 -6.15 16.19
N GLU A 174 -7.37 -6.31 17.49
CA GLU A 174 -6.50 -5.42 18.26
C GLU A 174 -5.45 -6.21 19.04
N MET A 175 -4.28 -5.62 19.19
CA MET A 175 -3.15 -6.12 19.96
C MET A 175 -2.45 -4.95 20.63
N ASP A 176 -2.32 -4.99 21.96
CA ASP A 176 -1.65 -3.96 22.77
C ASP A 176 -2.16 -2.52 22.53
N GLY A 177 -3.49 -2.40 22.29
CA GLY A 177 -4.13 -1.11 22.01
C GLY A 177 -3.92 -0.59 20.60
N LYS A 178 -3.31 -1.38 19.72
CA LYS A 178 -3.13 -1.06 18.30
C LYS A 178 -4.05 -1.93 17.45
N LYS A 179 -4.62 -1.37 16.39
CA LYS A 179 -5.36 -2.16 15.40
C LYS A 179 -4.39 -3.01 14.59
N VAL A 180 -4.69 -4.28 14.47
CA VAL A 180 -3.96 -5.23 13.62
C VAL A 180 -4.63 -5.31 12.27
N LEU A 181 -3.88 -5.05 11.23
CA LEU A 181 -4.33 -4.91 9.86
C LEU A 181 -3.64 -5.93 8.96
N SER A 182 -4.34 -6.41 7.95
CA SER A 182 -3.76 -7.19 6.84
C SER A 182 -3.73 -6.34 5.57
N LEU A 183 -2.61 -6.33 4.85
CA LEU A 183 -2.49 -5.65 3.57
C LEU A 183 -3.42 -6.30 2.53
N ILE A 184 -4.24 -5.46 1.88
CA ILE A 184 -5.00 -5.84 0.69
C ILE A 184 -4.23 -5.38 -0.55
N THR A 185 -3.91 -4.08 -0.64
CA THR A 185 -3.16 -3.50 -1.75
C THR A 185 -2.54 -2.16 -1.35
N ALA A 186 -1.50 -1.78 -2.09
CA ALA A 186 -0.90 -0.45 -2.05
C ALA A 186 -0.54 -0.03 -3.48
N PHE A 187 -0.78 1.24 -3.83
CA PHE A 187 -0.46 1.76 -5.16
C PHE A 187 -0.18 3.27 -5.12
N PRO A 188 0.71 3.77 -5.99
CA PRO A 188 0.93 5.20 -6.14
C PRO A 188 -0.30 5.87 -6.74
N GLY A 189 -0.64 7.05 -6.23
CA GLY A 189 -1.78 7.84 -6.65
C GLY A 189 -2.98 7.74 -5.72
N GLY A 190 -3.93 8.64 -5.98
CA GLY A 190 -5.19 8.72 -5.28
C GLY A 190 -6.29 7.88 -5.93
N VAL A 191 -7.50 8.08 -5.44
CA VAL A 191 -8.73 7.46 -5.95
C VAL A 191 -9.52 8.40 -6.87
N SER A 192 -8.93 9.53 -7.27
CA SER A 192 -9.51 10.48 -8.21
C SER A 192 -8.49 10.90 -9.27
N VAL A 193 -8.96 11.17 -10.47
CA VAL A 193 -8.16 11.63 -11.62
C VAL A 193 -8.87 12.80 -12.27
N GLY A 194 -8.16 13.90 -12.47
CA GLY A 194 -8.76 15.10 -13.08
C GLY A 194 -9.96 15.65 -12.32
N GLY A 195 -10.01 15.46 -10.99
CA GLY A 195 -11.13 15.88 -10.14
C GLY A 195 -12.34 14.93 -10.18
N LYS A 196 -12.27 13.82 -10.91
CA LYS A 196 -13.31 12.79 -10.97
C LYS A 196 -12.90 11.58 -10.14
N GLU A 197 -13.79 11.12 -9.26
CA GLU A 197 -13.57 9.92 -8.45
C GLU A 197 -13.63 8.66 -9.33
N MET A 198 -12.67 7.75 -9.14
CA MET A 198 -12.63 6.49 -9.86
C MET A 198 -13.70 5.53 -9.32
N PRO A 199 -14.45 4.83 -10.20
CA PRO A 199 -15.37 3.79 -9.78
C PRO A 199 -14.66 2.68 -9.00
N MET A 200 -15.34 2.09 -8.02
CA MET A 200 -14.82 0.94 -7.28
C MET A 200 -14.72 -0.32 -8.17
N ASP A 201 -15.66 -0.48 -9.11
CA ASP A 201 -15.66 -1.57 -10.09
C ASP A 201 -14.94 -1.10 -11.36
N ARG A 202 -13.87 -1.79 -11.73
CA ARG A 202 -13.10 -1.47 -12.94
C ARG A 202 -13.87 -1.69 -14.23
N ASN A 203 -14.91 -2.54 -14.24
CA ASN A 203 -15.79 -2.72 -15.37
C ASN A 203 -16.62 -1.45 -15.69
N ASP A 204 -16.73 -0.53 -14.74
CA ASP A 204 -17.38 0.75 -14.95
C ASP A 204 -16.41 1.85 -15.41
N PHE A 205 -15.10 1.61 -15.39
CA PHE A 205 -14.08 2.60 -15.79
C PHE A 205 -14.38 3.20 -17.15
N ALA A 206 -14.53 2.36 -18.19
CA ALA A 206 -14.76 2.84 -19.54
C ALA A 206 -16.06 3.65 -19.69
N LYS A 207 -17.13 3.25 -19.01
CA LYS A 207 -18.42 3.95 -18.99
C LYS A 207 -18.31 5.35 -18.37
N GLU A 208 -17.42 5.47 -17.38
CA GLU A 208 -17.11 6.70 -16.69
C GLU A 208 -15.95 7.48 -17.35
N GLY A 209 -15.44 7.03 -18.49
CA GLY A 209 -14.37 7.68 -19.24
C GLY A 209 -12.97 7.45 -18.68
N PHE A 210 -12.76 6.48 -17.78
CA PHE A 210 -11.43 6.14 -17.28
C PHE A 210 -10.76 5.09 -18.18
N TYR A 211 -9.46 5.24 -18.37
CA TYR A 211 -8.62 4.30 -19.09
C TYR A 211 -7.20 4.28 -18.52
N PHE A 212 -6.44 3.24 -18.86
CA PHE A 212 -5.04 3.13 -18.45
C PHE A 212 -4.11 3.50 -19.60
N VAL A 213 -3.00 4.14 -19.27
CA VAL A 213 -1.94 4.38 -20.24
C VAL A 213 -0.83 3.35 -20.09
N LEU A 214 -0.27 2.95 -21.23
CA LEU A 214 0.87 2.06 -21.35
C LEU A 214 1.96 2.77 -22.17
N PRO A 215 3.25 2.47 -21.93
CA PRO A 215 4.32 2.94 -22.81
C PRO A 215 4.05 2.60 -24.28
N ASP A 216 4.46 3.47 -25.19
CA ASP A 216 4.20 3.31 -26.64
C ASP A 216 4.76 2.00 -27.21
N ASP A 217 5.85 1.49 -26.63
CA ASP A 217 6.51 0.23 -26.97
C ASP A 217 5.96 -0.98 -26.22
N SER A 218 4.90 -0.82 -25.44
CA SER A 218 4.33 -1.91 -24.66
C SER A 218 3.83 -3.05 -25.58
N PRO A 219 4.28 -4.29 -25.32
CA PRO A 219 3.82 -5.45 -26.11
C PRO A 219 2.30 -5.68 -25.97
N LEU A 220 1.68 -5.13 -24.93
CA LEU A 220 0.23 -5.20 -24.73
C LEU A 220 -0.54 -4.32 -25.72
N LEU A 221 0.09 -3.32 -26.34
CA LEU A 221 -0.51 -2.50 -27.38
C LEU A 221 -0.38 -3.13 -28.79
N SER A 222 0.66 -3.95 -29.00
CA SER A 222 1.00 -4.49 -30.33
C SER A 222 0.26 -5.78 -30.72
N ASN A 223 -0.32 -6.50 -29.77
CA ASN A 223 -1.09 -7.71 -30.06
C ASN A 223 -2.49 -7.35 -30.56
N GLN A 224 -2.61 -7.18 -31.86
CA GLN A 224 -3.87 -7.25 -32.62
C GLN A 224 -3.99 -8.62 -33.31
#